data_6ab124c762a8dd61e7ff68567856b002
#
_entry.id   6ab124c762a8dd61e7ff68567856b002
#
_cell.length_a   1.000
_cell.length_b   1.000
_cell.length_c   1.000
_cell.angle_alpha   90.00
_cell.angle_beta   90.00
_cell.angle_gamma   90.00
#
_symmetry.space_group_name_H-M   'P 1'
#
loop_
_entity.id
_entity.type
_entity.pdbx_description
1 polymer ?
#
loop_
_entity_poly.entity_id
_entity_poly.type
_entity_poly.pdbx_seq_one_letter_code
_entity_poly.pdbx_strand_id
1 'polypeptide(L)'
;MAASRKSKGFWIWLSAGVLVVVLLAGAGLARLAKGSGVDANRLSKVTRGDVARSVVATGKIQPITKVEVKSKASGIVEKLYVDINNRVKKGQELAQLDQQEIQAQVEAQRAQLASSEANVGTYEANVEQDKVNAAAPDLPMYKLTLDRNLEMQKEGIVSQQTLDDANKDYLAALTRRDSSKAQVGVDLAKLKQAKAQVLQAEASLKQLEEEQGYTTIIAPMDGVILSRDVEIGDAVSSILVLGSTATLVMTEGDVNEVYVDGKVDEADIAHVYMGQPARIKVESFRDRTFNGKVTKISPMGVEKDNVTTFEVRVSINNPGGELKALMTANAEILLDEHKGVLTVPENAVIYDNQKNASVEIPDKKQKDDVRKVPVSVGLSNGSVTEIASGLKEGDAVVLQQ
;
A
#
# COMPACT_ATOMS: atom_id res chain seq x y z
N MET A 1 6.89 16.81 -124.47
CA MET A 1 7.44 15.84 -123.49
C MET A 1 7.20 16.44 -122.09
N ALA A 2 6.26 15.89 -121.46
CA ALA A 2 5.85 16.34 -120.11
C ALA A 2 5.56 15.13 -119.25
N ALA A 3 6.34 14.89 -118.20
CA ALA A 3 6.21 13.78 -117.27
C ALA A 3 5.45 14.24 -116.07
N SER A 4 4.30 13.59 -115.82
CA SER A 4 3.39 13.80 -114.63
C SER A 4 4.00 13.32 -113.32
N ARG A 5 4.07 14.21 -112.33
CA ARG A 5 4.43 13.87 -110.97
C ARG A 5 3.17 13.65 -110.15
N LYS A 6 2.71 12.38 -109.91
CA LYS A 6 1.60 12.03 -109.05
C LYS A 6 1.99 12.07 -107.55
N SER A 7 1.13 12.65 -106.77
CA SER A 7 1.16 13.04 -105.41
C SER A 7 1.46 11.90 -104.39
N LYS A 8 2.55 11.99 -103.68
CA LYS A 8 2.91 11.19 -102.45
C LYS A 8 2.11 11.64 -101.20
N GLY A 9 1.36 12.76 -101.30
CA GLY A 9 0.69 13.35 -100.16
C GLY A 9 -0.63 12.63 -99.71
N PHE A 10 -1.31 11.98 -100.66
CA PHE A 10 -2.58 11.30 -100.38
C PHE A 10 -2.42 10.04 -99.53
N TRP A 11 -1.32 9.28 -99.65
CA TRP A 11 -1.03 8.11 -98.87
C TRP A 11 -0.57 8.41 -97.48
N ILE A 12 0.10 9.57 -97.22
CA ILE A 12 0.50 10.00 -95.90
C ILE A 12 -0.70 10.44 -95.09
N TRP A 13 -1.70 11.08 -95.70
CA TRP A 13 -2.97 11.46 -95.03
C TRP A 13 -3.83 10.25 -94.66
N LEU A 14 -3.84 9.22 -95.53
CA LEU A 14 -4.59 7.98 -95.33
C LEU A 14 -3.91 7.14 -94.17
N SER A 15 -2.59 7.06 -94.11
CA SER A 15 -1.87 6.40 -93.03
C SER A 15 -2.02 7.10 -91.68
N ALA A 16 -2.02 8.46 -91.70
CA ALA A 16 -2.25 9.25 -90.49
C ALA A 16 -3.68 9.06 -89.97
N GLY A 17 -4.69 9.02 -90.85
CA GLY A 17 -6.08 8.76 -90.50
C GLY A 17 -6.32 7.37 -89.87
N VAL A 18 -5.66 6.33 -90.42
CA VAL A 18 -5.74 4.99 -89.87
C VAL A 18 -5.03 4.89 -88.48
N LEU A 19 -3.90 5.60 -88.31
CA LEU A 19 -3.18 5.62 -87.05
C LEU A 19 -3.99 6.32 -85.95
N VAL A 20 -4.71 7.38 -86.28
CA VAL A 20 -5.64 8.07 -85.34
C VAL A 20 -6.83 7.19 -84.94
N VAL A 21 -7.40 6.47 -85.94
CA VAL A 21 -8.53 5.52 -85.65
C VAL A 21 -8.05 4.34 -84.76
N VAL A 22 -6.83 3.84 -85.02
CA VAL A 22 -6.24 2.75 -84.19
C VAL A 22 -5.92 3.28 -82.78
N LEU A 23 -5.42 4.49 -82.68
CA LEU A 23 -5.18 5.12 -81.36
C LEU A 23 -6.50 5.42 -80.61
N LEU A 24 -7.55 5.89 -81.30
CA LEU A 24 -8.89 6.08 -80.71
C LEU A 24 -9.55 4.78 -80.37
N ALA A 25 -9.42 3.74 -81.19
CA ALA A 25 -9.91 2.43 -80.90
C ALA A 25 -9.12 1.77 -79.75
N GLY A 26 -7.78 1.95 -79.71
CA GLY A 26 -6.94 1.50 -78.62
C GLY A 26 -7.22 2.23 -77.30
N ALA A 27 -7.47 3.56 -77.34
CA ALA A 27 -7.89 4.35 -76.16
C ALA A 27 -9.32 4.01 -75.75
N GLY A 28 -10.22 3.68 -76.65
CA GLY A 28 -11.55 3.19 -76.37
C GLY A 28 -11.56 1.80 -75.71
N LEU A 29 -10.73 0.87 -76.26
CA LEU A 29 -10.52 -0.45 -75.69
C LEU A 29 -9.79 -0.38 -74.33
N ALA A 30 -8.84 0.53 -74.14
CA ALA A 30 -8.16 0.75 -72.85
C ALA A 30 -9.09 1.36 -71.80
N ARG A 31 -10.11 2.17 -72.21
CA ARG A 31 -11.14 2.66 -71.31
C ARG A 31 -12.20 1.60 -70.98
N LEU A 32 -12.47 0.70 -71.88
CA LEU A 32 -13.35 -0.47 -71.64
C LEU A 32 -12.63 -1.59 -70.86
N ALA A 33 -11.30 -1.65 -70.91
CA ALA A 33 -10.49 -2.55 -70.09
C ALA A 33 -10.12 -2.02 -68.69
N LYS A 34 -10.39 -0.72 -68.41
CA LYS A 34 -10.42 -0.21 -67.02
C LYS A 34 -11.72 -0.65 -66.40
N GLY A 35 -11.76 -1.94 -65.98
CA GLY A 35 -12.85 -2.49 -65.22
C GLY A 35 -13.04 -1.61 -63.95
N SER A 36 -14.26 -1.16 -63.76
CA SER A 36 -14.73 -0.58 -62.51
C SER A 36 -14.74 -1.69 -61.45
N GLY A 37 -13.57 -2.10 -61.02
CA GLY A 37 -13.42 -3.05 -59.92
C GLY A 37 -13.23 -2.26 -58.63
N VAL A 38 -13.82 -2.72 -57.55
CA VAL A 38 -13.53 -2.22 -56.21
C VAL A 38 -12.02 -2.27 -56.01
N ASP A 39 -11.38 -1.14 -55.63
CA ASP A 39 -9.93 -1.07 -55.36
C ASP A 39 -9.52 -2.18 -54.40
N ALA A 40 -8.51 -2.96 -54.75
CA ALA A 40 -8.01 -4.05 -53.93
C ALA A 40 -7.61 -3.59 -52.50
N ASN A 41 -7.21 -2.32 -52.35
CA ASN A 41 -6.90 -1.69 -51.05
C ASN A 41 -8.14 -1.46 -50.19
N ARG A 42 -9.35 -1.52 -50.74
CA ARG A 42 -10.62 -1.37 -50.01
C ARG A 42 -11.26 -2.72 -49.67
N LEU A 43 -10.58 -3.80 -49.91
CA LEU A 43 -11.08 -5.15 -49.62
C LEU A 43 -10.44 -5.65 -48.32
N SER A 44 -11.28 -6.05 -47.37
CA SER A 44 -10.87 -6.82 -46.19
C SER A 44 -11.53 -8.19 -46.21
N LYS A 45 -10.91 -9.17 -45.58
CA LYS A 45 -11.47 -10.51 -45.44
C LYS A 45 -12.13 -10.69 -44.09
N VAL A 46 -13.28 -11.36 -44.10
CA VAL A 46 -13.88 -11.85 -42.86
C VAL A 46 -12.99 -12.93 -42.29
N THR A 47 -12.51 -12.71 -41.09
CA THR A 47 -11.64 -13.64 -40.35
C THR A 47 -12.25 -14.03 -39.02
N ARG A 48 -11.82 -15.15 -38.47
CA ARG A 48 -12.15 -15.44 -37.07
C ARG A 48 -11.15 -14.76 -36.16
N GLY A 49 -11.70 -14.10 -35.15
CA GLY A 49 -10.90 -13.41 -34.15
C GLY A 49 -11.66 -13.25 -32.84
N ASP A 50 -10.97 -12.71 -31.86
CA ASP A 50 -11.54 -12.38 -30.57
C ASP A 50 -11.94 -10.90 -30.57
N VAL A 51 -13.16 -10.61 -30.14
CA VAL A 51 -13.65 -9.23 -29.96
C VAL A 51 -13.92 -9.02 -28.48
N ALA A 52 -13.28 -8.02 -27.89
CA ALA A 52 -13.52 -7.64 -26.51
C ALA A 52 -13.85 -6.16 -26.45
N ARG A 53 -14.91 -5.82 -25.72
CA ARG A 53 -15.21 -4.46 -25.30
C ARG A 53 -14.58 -4.23 -23.95
N SER A 54 -13.79 -3.17 -23.83
CA SER A 54 -13.07 -2.85 -22.60
C SER A 54 -13.16 -1.38 -22.26
N VAL A 55 -13.08 -1.10 -20.98
CA VAL A 55 -12.85 0.25 -20.44
C VAL A 55 -11.39 0.36 -20.07
N VAL A 56 -10.75 1.44 -20.48
CA VAL A 56 -9.33 1.69 -20.19
C VAL A 56 -9.19 2.56 -18.95
N ALA A 57 -8.55 2.02 -17.92
CA ALA A 57 -8.16 2.74 -16.73
C ALA A 57 -6.66 3.03 -16.77
N THR A 58 -6.28 4.28 -17.02
CA THR A 58 -4.87 4.69 -17.00
C THR A 58 -4.47 5.12 -15.61
N GLY A 59 -3.34 4.63 -15.12
CA GLY A 59 -2.87 4.94 -13.77
C GLY A 59 -1.43 4.54 -13.51
N LYS A 60 -1.07 4.56 -12.22
CA LYS A 60 0.25 4.17 -11.76
C LYS A 60 0.18 2.88 -10.95
N ILE A 61 1.22 2.07 -11.08
CA ILE A 61 1.39 0.87 -10.26
C ILE A 61 1.73 1.30 -8.83
N GLN A 62 1.03 0.72 -7.86
CA GLN A 62 1.25 0.92 -6.44
C GLN A 62 1.43 -0.44 -5.75
N PRO A 63 2.28 -0.54 -4.72
CA PRO A 63 2.35 -1.72 -3.88
C PRO A 63 1.04 -1.91 -3.12
N ILE A 64 0.66 -3.16 -2.81
CA ILE A 64 -0.61 -3.43 -2.13
C ILE A 64 -0.68 -2.76 -0.77
N THR A 65 0.44 -2.70 -0.08
CA THR A 65 0.62 -1.97 1.18
C THR A 65 1.85 -1.10 1.07
N LYS A 66 1.72 0.15 1.48
CA LYS A 66 2.80 1.13 1.58
C LYS A 66 2.76 1.76 2.97
N VAL A 67 3.89 1.76 3.67
CA VAL A 67 4.04 2.37 4.99
C VAL A 67 5.19 3.36 4.96
N GLU A 68 4.92 4.56 5.42
CA GLU A 68 5.90 5.60 5.65
C GLU A 68 6.46 5.46 7.06
N VAL A 69 7.71 5.04 7.19
CA VAL A 69 8.39 4.87 8.46
C VAL A 69 8.93 6.23 8.88
N LYS A 70 8.32 6.80 9.91
CA LYS A 70 8.69 8.10 10.49
C LYS A 70 9.35 7.92 11.84
N SER A 71 10.29 8.82 12.20
CA SER A 71 10.97 8.77 13.49
C SER A 71 10.01 9.09 14.65
N LYS A 72 10.11 8.30 15.72
CA LYS A 72 9.45 8.57 17.01
C LYS A 72 10.36 9.34 17.99
N ALA A 73 11.68 9.29 17.79
CA ALA A 73 12.65 10.05 18.54
C ALA A 73 13.26 11.15 17.68
N SER A 74 13.73 12.24 18.30
CA SER A 74 14.56 13.24 17.65
C SER A 74 16.02 12.91 17.90
N GLY A 75 16.88 13.16 16.90
CA GLY A 75 18.31 12.89 17.03
C GLY A 75 19.02 12.91 15.70
N ILE A 76 20.27 12.52 15.68
CA ILE A 76 21.10 12.40 14.46
C ILE A 76 21.16 10.93 14.08
N VAL A 77 21.03 10.63 12.78
CA VAL A 77 21.18 9.27 12.25
C VAL A 77 22.63 8.83 12.38
N GLU A 78 22.91 7.85 13.25
CA GLU A 78 24.26 7.30 13.46
C GLU A 78 24.55 6.17 12.47
N LYS A 79 23.57 5.27 12.26
CA LYS A 79 23.73 4.08 11.39
C LYS A 79 22.49 3.84 10.57
N LEU A 80 22.71 3.34 9.36
CA LEU A 80 21.68 2.78 8.47
C LEU A 80 22.04 1.31 8.20
N TYR A 81 21.10 0.42 8.51
CA TYR A 81 21.33 -1.03 8.39
C TYR A 81 20.81 -1.60 7.06
N VAL A 82 19.97 -0.84 6.36
CA VAL A 82 19.33 -1.24 5.11
C VAL A 82 19.39 -0.11 4.11
N ASP A 83 19.26 -0.48 2.81
CA ASP A 83 19.23 0.46 1.70
C ASP A 83 18.05 0.16 0.78
N ILE A 84 17.82 1.04 -0.21
CA ILE A 84 16.76 0.89 -1.22
C ILE A 84 16.83 -0.50 -1.86
N ASN A 85 15.66 -1.10 -2.08
CA ASN A 85 15.48 -2.45 -2.64
C ASN A 85 15.89 -3.63 -1.73
N ASN A 86 16.31 -3.38 -0.48
CA ASN A 86 16.53 -4.44 0.49
C ASN A 86 15.18 -5.00 0.97
N ARG A 87 15.11 -6.33 1.10
CA ARG A 87 13.98 -7.00 1.76
C ARG A 87 14.17 -6.96 3.26
N VAL A 88 13.12 -6.58 3.97
CA VAL A 88 13.09 -6.47 5.43
C VAL A 88 11.96 -7.28 6.01
N LYS A 89 12.15 -7.72 7.26
CA LYS A 89 11.13 -8.39 8.06
C LYS A 89 10.62 -7.47 9.15
N LYS A 90 9.37 -7.65 9.54
CA LYS A 90 8.78 -6.95 10.68
C LYS A 90 9.68 -7.04 11.91
N GLY A 91 9.97 -5.89 12.52
CA GLY A 91 10.85 -5.78 13.69
C GLY A 91 12.34 -5.74 13.36
N GLN A 92 12.75 -5.84 12.11
CA GLN A 92 14.15 -5.67 11.70
C GLN A 92 14.56 -4.22 11.85
N GLU A 93 15.78 -3.99 12.35
CA GLU A 93 16.37 -2.66 12.48
C GLU A 93 16.66 -2.07 11.10
N LEU A 94 16.20 -0.84 10.90
CA LEU A 94 16.37 -0.07 9.66
C LEU A 94 17.44 1.00 9.83
N ALA A 95 17.35 1.75 10.93
CA ALA A 95 18.26 2.84 11.25
C ALA A 95 18.41 2.99 12.76
N GLN A 96 19.50 3.56 13.19
CA GLN A 96 19.78 3.89 14.57
C GLN A 96 20.15 5.36 14.70
N LEU A 97 19.52 6.04 15.63
CA LEU A 97 19.87 7.40 16.02
C LEU A 97 20.97 7.36 17.09
N ASP A 98 21.68 8.45 17.24
CA ASP A 98 22.65 8.63 18.34
C ASP A 98 21.94 8.41 19.68
N GLN A 99 22.50 7.52 20.49
CA GLN A 99 21.95 7.10 21.79
C GLN A 99 22.73 7.60 22.98
N GLN A 100 23.81 8.35 22.78
CA GLN A 100 24.73 8.70 23.88
C GLN A 100 24.02 9.46 25.00
N GLU A 101 23.21 10.45 24.65
CA GLU A 101 22.47 11.26 25.62
C GLU A 101 21.43 10.46 26.39
N ILE A 102 20.55 9.73 25.65
CA ILE A 102 19.47 8.94 26.26
C ILE A 102 20.03 7.80 27.12
N GLN A 103 21.12 7.16 26.68
CA GLN A 103 21.77 6.12 27.43
C GLN A 103 22.31 6.65 28.78
N ALA A 104 22.94 7.83 28.78
CA ALA A 104 23.40 8.47 30.01
C ALA A 104 22.23 8.79 30.97
N GLN A 105 21.08 9.22 30.42
CA GLN A 105 19.86 9.48 31.20
C GLN A 105 19.29 8.19 31.81
N VAL A 106 19.24 7.10 31.04
CA VAL A 106 18.82 5.77 31.53
C VAL A 106 19.72 5.27 32.64
N GLU A 107 21.04 5.39 32.51
CA GLU A 107 21.99 4.99 33.52
C GLU A 107 21.84 5.83 34.81
N ALA A 108 21.66 7.14 34.71
CA ALA A 108 21.40 8.01 35.86
C ALA A 108 20.08 7.62 36.56
N GLN A 109 19.03 7.30 35.81
CA GLN A 109 17.78 6.89 36.42
C GLN A 109 17.85 5.49 37.06
N ARG A 110 18.64 4.56 36.50
CA ARG A 110 18.94 3.26 37.13
C ARG A 110 19.67 3.44 38.48
N ALA A 111 20.61 4.35 38.53
CA ALA A 111 21.29 4.67 39.77
C ALA A 111 20.30 5.27 40.81
N GLN A 112 19.36 6.12 40.37
CA GLN A 112 18.32 6.68 41.25
C GLN A 112 17.38 5.58 41.78
N LEU A 113 16.98 4.62 40.92
CA LEU A 113 16.19 3.45 41.34
C LEU A 113 16.94 2.63 42.39
N ALA A 114 18.20 2.28 42.15
CA ALA A 114 19.03 1.54 43.10
C ALA A 114 19.17 2.26 44.46
N SER A 115 19.29 3.59 44.43
CA SER A 115 19.29 4.40 45.66
C SER A 115 17.97 4.31 46.43
N SER A 116 16.84 4.34 45.71
CA SER A 116 15.49 4.23 46.30
C SER A 116 15.26 2.84 46.88
N GLU A 117 15.74 1.77 46.22
CA GLU A 117 15.69 0.38 46.73
C GLU A 117 16.55 0.20 47.99
N ALA A 118 17.75 0.79 48.04
CA ALA A 118 18.59 0.77 49.22
C ALA A 118 17.91 1.46 50.42
N ASN A 119 17.17 2.55 50.19
CA ASN A 119 16.38 3.19 51.25
C ASN A 119 15.26 2.27 51.77
N VAL A 120 14.59 1.50 50.89
CA VAL A 120 13.58 0.48 51.29
C VAL A 120 14.26 -0.55 52.20
N GLY A 121 15.43 -1.07 51.81
CA GLY A 121 16.18 -2.01 52.66
C GLY A 121 16.51 -1.45 54.03
N THR A 122 16.90 -0.18 54.11
CA THR A 122 17.17 0.49 55.40
C THR A 122 15.94 0.56 56.27
N TYR A 123 14.77 0.95 55.70
CA TYR A 123 13.53 0.99 56.49
C TYR A 123 13.00 -0.39 56.83
N GLU A 124 13.19 -1.41 56.00
CA GLU A 124 12.85 -2.80 56.33
C GLU A 124 13.65 -3.31 57.54
N ALA A 125 14.97 -3.02 57.57
CA ALA A 125 15.83 -3.37 58.69
C ALA A 125 15.42 -2.63 59.99
N ASN A 126 15.07 -1.34 59.90
CA ASN A 126 14.57 -0.57 61.04
C ASN A 126 13.25 -1.13 61.57
N VAL A 127 12.29 -1.44 60.69
CA VAL A 127 11.01 -2.07 61.09
C VAL A 127 11.25 -3.39 61.81
N GLU A 128 12.17 -4.22 61.31
CA GLU A 128 12.48 -5.51 61.96
C GLU A 128 13.14 -5.34 63.34
N GLN A 129 14.09 -4.40 63.46
CA GLN A 129 14.69 -4.04 64.74
C GLN A 129 13.65 -3.58 65.75
N ASP A 130 12.73 -2.68 65.34
CA ASP A 130 11.69 -2.16 66.21
C ASP A 130 10.63 -3.19 66.58
N LYS A 131 10.34 -4.16 65.70
CA LYS A 131 9.51 -5.32 66.06
C LYS A 131 10.14 -6.16 67.18
N VAL A 132 11.46 -6.41 67.10
CA VAL A 132 12.18 -7.13 68.13
C VAL A 132 12.09 -6.36 69.43
N ASN A 133 12.32 -5.04 69.42
CA ASN A 133 12.21 -4.18 70.61
C ASN A 133 10.76 -4.15 71.17
N ALA A 134 9.74 -4.15 70.28
CA ALA A 134 8.31 -4.16 70.67
C ALA A 134 7.89 -5.52 71.24
N ALA A 135 8.59 -6.61 70.96
CA ALA A 135 8.30 -7.89 71.58
C ALA A 135 8.61 -7.90 73.08
N ALA A 136 9.50 -6.99 73.51
CA ALA A 136 9.87 -6.79 74.93
C ALA A 136 10.09 -8.12 75.68
N PRO A 137 11.13 -8.90 75.31
CA PRO A 137 11.35 -10.25 75.84
C PRO A 137 11.64 -10.29 77.33
N ASP A 138 12.03 -9.15 77.92
CA ASP A 138 12.30 -8.95 79.35
C ASP A 138 11.02 -8.65 80.16
N LEU A 139 9.91 -8.21 79.51
CA LEU A 139 8.66 -7.82 80.21
C LEU A 139 8.05 -8.97 81.05
N PRO A 140 8.02 -10.26 80.62
CA PRO A 140 7.56 -11.38 81.43
C PRO A 140 8.34 -11.53 82.74
N MET A 141 9.68 -11.26 82.75
CA MET A 141 10.51 -11.33 83.91
C MET A 141 10.19 -10.23 84.94
N TYR A 142 9.98 -8.99 84.42
CA TYR A 142 9.57 -7.90 85.37
C TYR A 142 8.20 -8.15 85.95
N LYS A 143 7.27 -8.72 85.14
CA LYS A 143 5.97 -9.11 85.65
C LYS A 143 6.05 -10.18 86.70
N LEU A 144 6.82 -11.26 86.44
CA LEU A 144 7.01 -12.31 87.43
C LEU A 144 7.63 -11.81 88.72
N THR A 145 8.60 -10.85 88.63
CA THR A 145 9.24 -10.25 89.81
C THR A 145 8.22 -9.40 90.61
N LEU A 146 7.38 -8.62 89.96
CA LEU A 146 6.32 -7.86 90.56
C LEU A 146 5.27 -8.81 91.23
N ASP A 147 4.80 -9.85 90.57
CA ASP A 147 3.82 -10.79 91.09
C ASP A 147 4.41 -11.49 92.35
N ARG A 148 5.71 -11.88 92.32
CA ARG A 148 6.39 -12.50 93.45
C ARG A 148 6.54 -11.51 94.68
N ASN A 149 6.93 -10.29 94.43
CA ASN A 149 7.07 -9.27 95.47
C ASN A 149 5.68 -8.92 96.04
N LEU A 150 4.63 -8.94 95.27
CA LEU A 150 3.25 -8.74 95.73
C LEU A 150 2.81 -9.80 96.73
N GLU A 151 3.14 -11.08 96.48
CA GLU A 151 2.84 -12.25 97.32
C GLU A 151 3.65 -12.17 98.61
N MET A 152 4.97 -11.94 98.51
CA MET A 152 5.81 -11.81 99.67
C MET A 152 5.49 -10.62 100.57
N GLN A 153 4.99 -9.51 100.00
CA GLN A 153 4.53 -8.35 100.76
C GLN A 153 3.22 -8.67 101.52
N LYS A 154 2.27 -9.43 100.95
CA LYS A 154 1.14 -9.91 101.72
C LYS A 154 1.49 -10.79 102.92
N GLU A 155 2.57 -11.54 102.82
CA GLU A 155 3.09 -12.35 103.91
C GLU A 155 4.01 -11.57 104.85
N GLY A 156 4.21 -10.27 104.65
CA GLY A 156 5.04 -9.41 105.45
C GLY A 156 6.55 -9.63 105.31
N ILE A 157 7.02 -10.31 104.30
CA ILE A 157 8.43 -10.71 104.09
C ILE A 157 9.23 -9.59 103.46
N VAL A 158 8.63 -8.75 102.58
CA VAL A 158 9.28 -7.63 101.90
C VAL A 158 8.66 -6.28 102.28
N SER A 159 9.44 -5.19 102.13
CA SER A 159 8.94 -3.85 102.40
C SER A 159 8.01 -3.32 101.27
N GLN A 160 7.15 -2.36 101.60
CA GLN A 160 6.35 -1.62 100.59
C GLN A 160 7.23 -0.99 99.53
N GLN A 161 8.37 -0.42 99.94
CA GLN A 161 9.33 0.19 98.99
C GLN A 161 9.81 -0.81 97.94
N THR A 162 10.10 -2.06 98.32
CA THR A 162 10.57 -3.14 97.41
C THR A 162 9.47 -3.49 96.41
N LEU A 163 8.21 -3.48 96.78
CA LEU A 163 7.09 -3.68 95.91
C LEU A 163 6.90 -2.51 94.94
N ASP A 164 7.00 -1.28 95.48
CA ASP A 164 6.87 -0.09 94.63
C ASP A 164 8.00 0.03 93.60
N ASP A 165 9.24 -0.33 93.97
CA ASP A 165 10.35 -0.44 92.99
C ASP A 165 10.09 -1.49 91.89
N ALA A 166 9.66 -2.67 92.24
CA ALA A 166 9.30 -3.72 91.23
C ALA A 166 8.12 -3.29 90.35
N ASN A 167 7.11 -2.60 90.87
CA ASN A 167 6.04 -2.04 90.08
C ASN A 167 6.51 -0.94 89.13
N LYS A 168 7.39 -0.05 89.61
CA LYS A 168 7.99 0.98 88.75
C LYS A 168 8.82 0.39 87.64
N ASP A 169 9.60 -0.68 87.87
CA ASP A 169 10.37 -1.34 86.84
C ASP A 169 9.50 -2.03 85.82
N TYR A 170 8.37 -2.69 86.22
CA TYR A 170 7.42 -3.29 85.32
C TYR A 170 6.72 -2.21 84.49
N LEU A 171 6.22 -1.10 85.06
CA LEU A 171 5.60 0.00 84.33
C LEU A 171 6.59 0.67 83.34
N ALA A 172 7.83 0.81 83.70
CA ALA A 172 8.88 1.34 82.81
C ALA A 172 9.11 0.41 81.60
N ALA A 173 9.17 -0.92 81.84
CA ALA A 173 9.27 -1.90 80.75
C ALA A 173 8.02 -1.90 79.85
N LEU A 174 6.83 -1.78 80.45
CA LEU A 174 5.58 -1.68 79.71
C LEU A 174 5.54 -0.44 78.81
N THR A 175 5.91 0.72 79.37
CA THR A 175 5.98 2.00 78.62
C THR A 175 6.98 1.91 77.47
N ARG A 176 8.14 1.28 77.71
CA ARG A 176 9.16 1.07 76.64
C ARG A 176 8.61 0.21 75.52
N ARG A 177 7.93 -0.91 75.87
CA ARG A 177 7.23 -1.76 74.88
C ARG A 177 6.21 -0.99 74.04
N ASP A 178 5.39 -0.19 74.69
CA ASP A 178 4.31 0.55 74.00
C ASP A 178 4.89 1.67 73.13
N SER A 179 5.96 2.33 73.56
CA SER A 179 6.73 3.28 72.73
C SER A 179 7.31 2.59 71.49
N SER A 180 7.95 1.38 71.67
CA SER A 180 8.47 0.63 70.55
C SER A 180 7.39 0.19 69.58
N LYS A 181 6.21 -0.24 70.06
CA LYS A 181 5.08 -0.55 69.20
C LYS A 181 4.58 0.67 68.39
N ALA A 182 4.52 1.84 69.00
CA ALA A 182 4.21 3.06 68.27
C ALA A 182 5.25 3.40 67.21
N GLN A 183 6.52 3.18 67.51
CA GLN A 183 7.64 3.40 66.58
C GLN A 183 7.56 2.45 65.35
N VAL A 184 7.21 1.16 65.55
CA VAL A 184 6.96 0.23 64.44
C VAL A 184 5.92 0.82 63.49
N GLY A 185 4.85 1.42 64.02
CA GLY A 185 3.81 2.05 63.18
C GLY A 185 4.35 3.20 62.31
N VAL A 186 5.22 4.03 62.91
CA VAL A 186 5.89 5.13 62.18
C VAL A 186 6.83 4.58 61.09
N ASP A 187 7.64 3.56 61.39
CA ASP A 187 8.59 3.03 60.42
C ASP A 187 7.94 2.20 59.32
N LEU A 188 6.79 1.56 59.61
CA LEU A 188 5.94 0.97 58.56
C LEU A 188 5.40 2.04 57.62
N ALA A 189 5.01 3.21 58.10
CA ALA A 189 4.57 4.31 57.26
C ALA A 189 5.71 4.85 56.38
N LYS A 190 6.94 5.00 56.93
CA LYS A 190 8.11 5.41 56.17
C LYS A 190 8.48 4.32 55.12
N LEU A 191 8.43 3.05 55.49
CA LEU A 191 8.65 1.95 54.54
C LEU A 191 7.66 2.00 53.38
N LYS A 192 6.39 2.22 53.68
CA LYS A 192 5.34 2.38 52.62
C LYS A 192 5.66 3.58 51.70
N GLN A 193 6.11 4.70 52.29
CA GLN A 193 6.54 5.87 51.51
C GLN A 193 7.76 5.56 50.64
N ALA A 194 8.77 4.87 51.15
CA ALA A 194 9.97 4.48 50.39
C ALA A 194 9.60 3.54 49.24
N LYS A 195 8.70 2.57 49.47
CA LYS A 195 8.19 1.69 48.39
C LYS A 195 7.46 2.47 47.30
N ALA A 196 6.71 3.51 47.64
CA ALA A 196 6.06 4.38 46.64
C ALA A 196 7.14 5.19 45.85
N GLN A 197 8.25 5.57 46.43
CA GLN A 197 9.35 6.21 45.73
C GLN A 197 10.07 5.27 44.76
N VAL A 198 10.19 3.98 45.09
CA VAL A 198 10.70 2.94 44.16
C VAL A 198 9.80 2.84 42.97
N LEU A 199 8.47 2.69 43.16
CA LEU A 199 7.51 2.62 42.03
C LEU A 199 7.56 3.85 41.12
N GLN A 200 7.80 5.04 41.72
CA GLN A 200 7.94 6.27 40.92
C GLN A 200 9.24 6.23 40.11
N ALA A 201 10.36 5.80 40.69
CA ALA A 201 11.65 5.68 40.01
C ALA A 201 11.61 4.62 38.89
N GLU A 202 10.97 3.48 39.15
CA GLU A 202 10.71 2.44 38.13
C GLU A 202 9.89 2.96 36.94
N ALA A 203 8.82 3.70 37.21
CA ALA A 203 7.99 4.30 36.16
C ALA A 203 8.78 5.30 35.30
N SER A 204 9.61 6.12 35.94
CA SER A 204 10.49 7.07 35.23
C SER A 204 11.57 6.36 34.42
N LEU A 205 12.17 5.30 34.96
CA LEU A 205 13.14 4.49 34.24
C LEU A 205 12.50 3.85 32.99
N LYS A 206 11.33 3.24 33.15
CA LYS A 206 10.60 2.63 32.05
C LYS A 206 10.29 3.62 30.92
N GLN A 207 9.89 4.85 31.29
CA GLN A 207 9.66 5.91 30.29
C GLN A 207 10.92 6.20 29.47
N LEU A 208 12.08 6.34 30.13
CA LEU A 208 13.35 6.60 29.44
C LEU A 208 13.81 5.40 28.59
N GLU A 209 13.58 4.17 29.05
CA GLU A 209 13.87 2.96 28.28
C GLU A 209 12.98 2.84 27.03
N GLU A 210 11.70 3.23 27.11
CA GLU A 210 10.83 3.32 25.94
C GLU A 210 11.31 4.41 24.96
N GLU A 211 11.74 5.57 25.46
CA GLU A 211 12.32 6.65 24.66
C GLU A 211 13.63 6.21 24.00
N GLN A 212 14.48 5.49 24.71
CA GLN A 212 15.67 4.85 24.15
C GLN A 212 15.30 3.86 23.05
N GLY A 213 14.26 3.05 23.25
CA GLY A 213 13.75 2.13 22.23
C GLY A 213 13.30 2.83 20.94
N TYR A 214 12.80 4.07 21.03
CA TYR A 214 12.41 4.85 19.85
C TYR A 214 13.59 5.38 19.02
N THR A 215 14.80 5.38 19.55
CA THR A 215 16.01 5.75 18.80
C THR A 215 16.43 4.64 17.80
N THR A 216 15.98 3.42 18.00
CA THR A 216 16.12 2.34 17.03
C THR A 216 14.86 2.26 16.16
N ILE A 217 15.00 2.59 14.89
CA ILE A 217 13.91 2.60 13.93
C ILE A 217 13.81 1.21 13.31
N ILE A 218 12.62 0.58 13.44
CA ILE A 218 12.37 -0.80 13.01
C ILE A 218 11.30 -0.86 11.93
N ALA A 219 11.34 -1.92 11.11
CA ALA A 219 10.35 -2.20 10.09
C ALA A 219 8.99 -2.57 10.72
N PRO A 220 7.89 -1.89 10.34
CA PRO A 220 6.56 -2.19 10.87
C PRO A 220 5.93 -3.44 10.26
N MET A 221 6.38 -3.88 9.07
CA MET A 221 5.83 -5.02 8.32
C MET A 221 6.93 -5.79 7.58
N ASP A 222 6.57 -6.89 6.93
CA ASP A 222 7.45 -7.56 5.97
C ASP A 222 7.32 -6.86 4.61
N GLY A 223 8.44 -6.51 3.97
CA GLY A 223 8.38 -5.77 2.72
C GLY A 223 9.73 -5.51 2.06
N VAL A 224 9.74 -4.53 1.19
CA VAL A 224 10.94 -4.02 0.49
C VAL A 224 11.03 -2.51 0.74
N ILE A 225 12.22 -2.01 0.98
CA ILE A 225 12.47 -0.57 1.09
C ILE A 225 12.33 0.07 -0.30
N LEU A 226 11.34 0.95 -0.43
CA LEU A 226 11.02 1.64 -1.69
C LEU A 226 11.79 2.95 -1.83
N SER A 227 11.96 3.70 -0.72
CA SER A 227 12.77 4.92 -0.66
C SER A 227 13.48 5.02 0.68
N ARG A 228 14.61 5.70 0.69
CA ARG A 228 15.36 6.11 1.85
C ARG A 228 15.51 7.63 1.77
N ASP A 229 14.96 8.31 2.74
CA ASP A 229 14.76 9.76 2.71
C ASP A 229 15.72 10.48 3.67
N VAL A 230 16.62 9.73 4.34
CA VAL A 230 17.65 10.25 5.26
C VAL A 230 19.00 9.61 5.00
N GLU A 231 20.08 10.34 5.35
CA GLU A 231 21.46 9.91 5.28
C GLU A 231 22.08 9.83 6.68
N ILE A 232 23.24 9.15 6.81
CA ILE A 232 24.02 9.16 8.05
C ILE A 232 24.50 10.59 8.33
N GLY A 233 24.23 11.10 9.53
CA GLY A 233 24.52 12.46 9.94
C GLY A 233 23.33 13.42 9.83
N ASP A 234 22.23 13.01 9.20
CA ASP A 234 21.02 13.84 9.13
C ASP A 234 20.33 13.95 10.50
N ALA A 235 19.78 15.12 10.77
CA ALA A 235 18.96 15.35 11.95
C ALA A 235 17.50 15.00 11.64
N VAL A 236 16.89 14.13 12.45
CA VAL A 236 15.48 13.74 12.36
C VAL A 236 14.67 14.29 13.52
N SER A 237 13.41 14.63 13.24
CA SER A 237 12.45 15.14 14.20
C SER A 237 11.40 14.08 14.53
N SER A 238 11.01 14.03 15.82
CA SER A 238 10.01 13.08 16.33
C SER A 238 8.59 13.47 15.94
N ILE A 239 7.77 12.45 15.66
CA ILE A 239 6.30 12.59 15.52
C ILE A 239 5.62 12.97 16.85
N LEU A 240 6.27 12.72 17.98
CA LEU A 240 5.73 12.96 19.32
C LEU A 240 5.92 14.39 19.82
N VAL A 241 6.70 15.21 19.09
CA VAL A 241 6.92 16.62 19.45
C VAL A 241 5.82 17.49 18.85
N LEU A 242 5.08 18.19 19.71
CA LEU A 242 3.98 19.05 19.30
C LEU A 242 4.48 20.20 18.40
N GLY A 243 3.84 20.36 17.21
CA GLY A 243 4.18 21.41 16.26
C GLY A 243 5.36 21.09 15.33
N SER A 244 5.99 19.92 15.45
CA SER A 244 7.00 19.44 14.52
C SER A 244 6.39 18.49 13.46
N THR A 245 6.85 18.61 12.22
CA THR A 245 6.58 17.57 11.21
C THR A 245 7.58 16.44 11.37
N ALA A 246 7.08 15.25 11.65
CA ALA A 246 7.95 14.07 11.76
C ALA A 246 8.73 13.85 10.47
N THR A 247 10.04 13.60 10.61
CA THR A 247 10.90 13.29 9.48
C THR A 247 10.57 11.89 8.95
N LEU A 248 10.30 11.79 7.64
CA LEU A 248 10.21 10.53 6.93
C LEU A 248 11.60 9.93 6.80
N VAL A 249 11.77 8.73 7.33
CA VAL A 249 13.07 8.04 7.30
C VAL A 249 13.19 7.13 6.10
N MET A 250 12.20 6.27 5.91
CA MET A 250 12.13 5.30 4.81
C MET A 250 10.67 5.05 4.42
N THR A 251 10.47 4.59 3.20
CA THR A 251 9.18 4.06 2.76
C THR A 251 9.32 2.57 2.50
N GLU A 252 8.47 1.79 3.12
CA GLU A 252 8.39 0.34 2.96
C GLU A 252 7.12 -0.07 2.22
N GLY A 253 7.18 -1.13 1.40
CA GLY A 253 6.02 -1.65 0.69
C GLY A 253 6.10 -3.12 0.38
N ASP A 254 4.93 -3.78 0.36
CA ASP A 254 4.82 -5.14 -0.17
C ASP A 254 4.64 -5.06 -1.70
N VAL A 255 5.66 -5.55 -2.41
CA VAL A 255 5.72 -5.54 -3.88
C VAL A 255 5.43 -6.90 -4.50
N ASN A 256 5.10 -7.94 -3.72
CA ASN A 256 4.73 -9.26 -4.26
C ASN A 256 3.38 -9.21 -4.97
N GLU A 257 2.47 -8.39 -4.46
CA GLU A 257 1.24 -8.00 -5.11
C GLU A 257 1.24 -6.48 -5.31
N VAL A 258 0.85 -6.07 -6.49
CA VAL A 258 0.74 -4.65 -6.84
C VAL A 258 -0.63 -4.40 -7.47
N TYR A 259 -1.04 -3.15 -7.53
CA TYR A 259 -2.25 -2.77 -8.25
C TYR A 259 -2.01 -1.54 -9.12
N VAL A 260 -2.75 -1.44 -10.20
CA VAL A 260 -2.89 -0.20 -10.96
C VAL A 260 -3.94 0.65 -10.27
N ASP A 261 -3.58 1.84 -9.86
CA ASP A 261 -4.52 2.87 -9.37
C ASP A 261 -4.96 3.68 -10.58
N GLY A 262 -5.91 3.10 -11.31
CA GLY A 262 -6.38 3.63 -12.60
C GLY A 262 -7.57 4.55 -12.44
N LYS A 263 -7.69 5.52 -13.35
CA LYS A 263 -8.82 6.44 -13.44
C LYS A 263 -9.71 6.03 -14.60
N VAL A 264 -11.00 5.95 -14.33
CA VAL A 264 -12.06 5.64 -15.30
C VAL A 264 -13.02 6.82 -15.36
N ASP A 265 -13.44 7.21 -16.56
CA ASP A 265 -14.37 8.31 -16.77
C ASP A 265 -15.77 7.98 -16.25
N GLU A 266 -16.54 9.01 -15.88
CA GLU A 266 -17.91 8.90 -15.40
C GLU A 266 -18.83 8.16 -16.41
N ALA A 267 -18.61 8.33 -17.70
CA ALA A 267 -19.40 7.66 -18.74
C ALA A 267 -19.25 6.14 -18.73
N ASP A 268 -18.08 5.63 -18.31
CA ASP A 268 -17.73 4.22 -18.41
C ASP A 268 -17.84 3.47 -17.08
N ILE A 269 -17.77 4.19 -15.94
CA ILE A 269 -17.73 3.56 -14.60
C ILE A 269 -18.97 2.70 -14.31
N ALA A 270 -20.12 3.05 -14.88
CA ALA A 270 -21.37 2.30 -14.70
C ALA A 270 -21.29 0.84 -15.20
N HIS A 271 -20.34 0.53 -16.07
CA HIS A 271 -20.12 -0.80 -16.62
C HIS A 271 -19.02 -1.59 -15.92
N VAL A 272 -18.32 -0.96 -14.95
CA VAL A 272 -17.22 -1.58 -14.21
C VAL A 272 -17.75 -2.14 -12.89
N TYR A 273 -17.44 -3.41 -12.60
CA TYR A 273 -17.79 -4.06 -11.34
C TYR A 273 -16.63 -4.86 -10.77
N MET A 274 -16.69 -5.14 -9.48
CA MET A 274 -15.65 -5.89 -8.77
C MET A 274 -15.52 -7.32 -9.31
N GLY A 275 -14.29 -7.78 -9.45
CA GLY A 275 -13.96 -9.11 -9.93
C GLY A 275 -13.80 -9.23 -11.45
N GLN A 276 -14.11 -8.17 -12.21
CA GLN A 276 -13.89 -8.19 -13.67
C GLN A 276 -12.42 -8.44 -14.00
N PRO A 277 -12.14 -9.30 -15.00
CA PRO A 277 -10.80 -9.49 -15.51
C PRO A 277 -10.31 -8.25 -16.24
N ALA A 278 -9.01 -7.99 -16.14
CA ALA A 278 -8.38 -6.89 -16.84
C ALA A 278 -7.04 -7.33 -17.45
N ARG A 279 -6.72 -6.76 -18.60
CA ARG A 279 -5.43 -6.89 -19.26
C ARG A 279 -4.63 -5.61 -19.00
N ILE A 280 -3.46 -5.74 -18.39
CA ILE A 280 -2.65 -4.61 -18.01
C ILE A 280 -1.44 -4.52 -18.93
N LYS A 281 -1.30 -3.38 -19.60
CA LYS A 281 -0.16 -3.02 -20.42
C LYS A 281 0.66 -1.96 -19.68
N VAL A 282 1.90 -2.28 -19.39
CA VAL A 282 2.82 -1.38 -18.68
C VAL A 282 3.75 -0.74 -19.72
N GLU A 283 3.91 0.58 -19.68
CA GLU A 283 4.72 1.33 -20.64
C GLU A 283 6.15 0.81 -20.77
N SER A 284 6.73 0.33 -19.67
CA SER A 284 8.08 -0.26 -19.64
C SER A 284 8.16 -1.67 -20.26
N PHE A 285 7.04 -2.35 -20.46
CA PHE A 285 6.93 -3.72 -20.95
C PHE A 285 5.93 -3.82 -22.11
N ARG A 286 6.20 -3.14 -23.23
CA ARG A 286 5.26 -2.97 -24.36
C ARG A 286 4.81 -4.28 -25.00
N ASP A 287 5.68 -5.29 -25.01
CA ASP A 287 5.43 -6.59 -25.64
C ASP A 287 4.81 -7.62 -24.68
N ARG A 288 4.56 -7.22 -23.42
CA ARG A 288 4.00 -8.10 -22.39
C ARG A 288 2.71 -7.55 -21.84
N THR A 289 1.73 -8.43 -21.71
CA THR A 289 0.44 -8.14 -21.08
C THR A 289 0.38 -8.90 -19.76
N PHE A 290 0.04 -8.21 -18.69
CA PHE A 290 -0.18 -8.80 -17.37
C PHE A 290 -1.68 -8.97 -17.15
N ASN A 291 -2.06 -10.08 -16.53
CA ASN A 291 -3.45 -10.33 -16.19
C ASN A 291 -3.72 -9.86 -14.75
N GLY A 292 -4.85 -9.20 -14.58
CA GLY A 292 -5.31 -8.72 -13.29
C GLY A 292 -6.82 -8.80 -13.16
N LYS A 293 -7.31 -8.31 -12.04
CA LYS A 293 -8.75 -8.22 -11.77
C LYS A 293 -9.07 -6.93 -11.00
N VAL A 294 -10.26 -6.41 -11.22
CA VAL A 294 -10.78 -5.26 -10.46
C VAL A 294 -11.02 -5.69 -9.01
N THR A 295 -10.35 -5.04 -8.06
CA THR A 295 -10.46 -5.34 -6.62
C THR A 295 -11.14 -4.25 -5.81
N LYS A 296 -11.13 -3.01 -6.31
CA LYS A 296 -11.77 -1.89 -5.63
C LYS A 296 -12.24 -0.85 -6.65
N ILE A 297 -13.40 -0.27 -6.40
CA ILE A 297 -13.94 0.87 -7.13
C ILE A 297 -14.25 1.94 -6.08
N SER A 298 -13.75 3.17 -6.29
CA SER A 298 -14.04 4.29 -5.38
C SER A 298 -15.53 4.66 -5.51
N PRO A 299 -16.27 4.79 -4.40
CA PRO A 299 -17.64 5.26 -4.44
C PRO A 299 -17.77 6.77 -4.69
N MET A 300 -16.66 7.51 -4.63
CA MET A 300 -16.60 8.94 -4.84
C MET A 300 -15.70 9.26 -6.03
N GLY A 301 -16.24 10.03 -6.97
CA GLY A 301 -15.47 10.57 -8.09
C GLY A 301 -14.58 11.71 -7.66
N VAL A 302 -13.49 11.91 -8.38
CA VAL A 302 -12.57 13.04 -8.23
C VAL A 302 -12.72 13.92 -9.47
N GLU A 303 -13.14 15.16 -9.26
CA GLU A 303 -13.22 16.16 -10.31
C GLU A 303 -11.88 16.88 -10.43
N LYS A 304 -11.32 16.86 -11.61
CA LYS A 304 -10.11 17.61 -11.96
C LYS A 304 -10.26 18.18 -13.37
N ASP A 305 -9.99 19.47 -13.53
CA ASP A 305 -10.06 20.17 -14.83
C ASP A 305 -11.44 20.00 -15.53
N ASN A 306 -12.54 20.03 -14.76
CA ASN A 306 -13.92 19.80 -15.21
C ASN A 306 -14.18 18.38 -15.75
N VAL A 307 -13.34 17.40 -15.43
CA VAL A 307 -13.54 15.99 -15.76
C VAL A 307 -13.69 15.19 -14.48
N THR A 308 -14.82 14.49 -14.34
CA THR A 308 -15.06 13.58 -13.23
C THR A 308 -14.53 12.20 -13.56
N THR A 309 -13.63 11.70 -12.73
CA THR A 309 -13.06 10.36 -12.85
C THR A 309 -13.24 9.57 -11.56
N PHE A 310 -13.35 8.26 -11.69
CA PHE A 310 -13.43 7.34 -10.56
C PHE A 310 -12.16 6.50 -10.46
N GLU A 311 -11.62 6.37 -9.25
CA GLU A 311 -10.47 5.52 -9.00
C GLU A 311 -10.88 4.06 -8.97
N VAL A 312 -10.21 3.25 -9.80
CA VAL A 312 -10.42 1.80 -9.89
C VAL A 312 -9.08 1.10 -9.66
N ARG A 313 -9.04 0.18 -8.70
CA ARG A 313 -7.85 -0.63 -8.44
C ARG A 313 -7.95 -1.97 -9.15
N VAL A 314 -6.93 -2.24 -9.95
CA VAL A 314 -6.78 -3.51 -10.66
C VAL A 314 -5.55 -4.22 -10.12
N SER A 315 -5.73 -5.32 -9.38
CA SER A 315 -4.62 -6.07 -8.77
C SER A 315 -3.89 -6.93 -9.80
N ILE A 316 -2.57 -7.06 -9.59
CA ILE A 316 -1.65 -7.84 -10.42
C ILE A 316 -0.74 -8.63 -9.50
N ASN A 317 -0.55 -9.92 -9.75
CA ASN A 317 0.48 -10.71 -9.07
C ASN A 317 1.85 -10.38 -9.66
N ASN A 318 2.81 -10.07 -8.80
CA ASN A 318 4.17 -9.66 -9.18
C ASN A 318 5.25 -10.52 -8.48
N PRO A 319 5.24 -11.85 -8.62
CA PRO A 319 6.11 -12.75 -7.85
C PRO A 319 7.60 -12.54 -8.14
N GLY A 320 7.95 -11.98 -9.29
CA GLY A 320 9.33 -11.65 -9.67
C GLY A 320 9.79 -10.26 -9.26
N GLY A 321 8.91 -9.40 -8.73
CA GLY A 321 9.23 -8.02 -8.42
C GLY A 321 9.62 -7.17 -9.64
N GLU A 322 9.22 -7.58 -10.84
CA GLU A 322 9.53 -6.88 -12.10
C GLU A 322 8.81 -5.55 -12.20
N LEU A 323 7.56 -5.51 -11.75
CA LEU A 323 6.75 -4.31 -11.73
C LEU A 323 7.17 -3.45 -10.53
N LYS A 324 7.60 -2.24 -10.81
CA LYS A 324 8.03 -1.27 -9.80
C LYS A 324 6.91 -0.27 -9.49
N ALA A 325 6.92 0.23 -8.26
CA ALA A 325 6.03 1.31 -7.88
C ALA A 325 6.20 2.53 -8.80
N LEU A 326 5.12 3.25 -9.05
CA LEU A 326 5.02 4.45 -9.89
C LEU A 326 5.22 4.22 -11.41
N MET A 327 5.41 2.99 -11.90
CA MET A 327 5.33 2.71 -13.33
C MET A 327 3.94 3.05 -13.85
N THR A 328 3.88 3.64 -15.06
CA THR A 328 2.62 3.93 -15.74
C THR A 328 2.08 2.67 -16.41
N ALA A 329 0.80 2.41 -16.21
CA ALA A 329 0.11 1.26 -16.77
C ALA A 329 -1.31 1.61 -17.23
N ASN A 330 -1.74 0.94 -18.29
CA ASN A 330 -3.08 0.99 -18.83
C ASN A 330 -3.77 -0.36 -18.53
N ALA A 331 -4.79 -0.34 -17.71
CA ALA A 331 -5.60 -1.50 -17.40
C ALA A 331 -6.85 -1.51 -18.30
N GLU A 332 -6.90 -2.44 -19.24
CA GLU A 332 -8.05 -2.70 -20.09
C GLU A 332 -8.99 -3.64 -19.33
N ILE A 333 -10.02 -3.09 -18.69
CA ILE A 333 -11.05 -3.85 -17.94
C ILE A 333 -12.02 -4.44 -18.95
N LEU A 334 -12.11 -5.76 -19.00
CA LEU A 334 -12.94 -6.47 -19.97
C LEU A 334 -14.40 -6.42 -19.53
N LEU A 335 -15.26 -5.81 -20.35
CA LEU A 335 -16.70 -5.78 -20.12
C LEU A 335 -17.35 -7.05 -20.68
N ASP A 336 -17.08 -7.34 -21.95
CA ASP A 336 -17.53 -8.51 -22.66
C ASP A 336 -16.43 -9.02 -23.60
N GLU A 337 -16.29 -10.32 -23.76
CA GLU A 337 -15.33 -10.94 -24.67
C GLU A 337 -15.98 -12.13 -25.39
N HIS A 338 -16.01 -12.06 -26.74
CA HIS A 338 -16.42 -13.17 -27.59
C HIS A 338 -15.22 -13.70 -28.35
N LYS A 339 -14.91 -15.00 -28.19
CA LYS A 339 -13.72 -15.63 -28.76
C LYS A 339 -14.08 -16.44 -30.01
N GLY A 340 -13.19 -16.38 -31.02
CA GLY A 340 -13.31 -17.17 -32.24
C GLY A 340 -14.54 -16.84 -33.12
N VAL A 341 -15.07 -15.62 -32.96
CA VAL A 341 -16.23 -15.14 -33.76
C VAL A 341 -15.79 -14.58 -35.11
N LEU A 342 -16.74 -14.49 -36.06
CA LEU A 342 -16.46 -13.83 -37.34
C LEU A 342 -16.35 -12.32 -37.14
N THR A 343 -15.26 -11.74 -37.60
CA THR A 343 -14.96 -10.33 -37.43
C THR A 343 -14.75 -9.62 -38.75
N VAL A 344 -15.21 -8.38 -38.80
CA VAL A 344 -14.94 -7.44 -39.91
C VAL A 344 -14.44 -6.13 -39.32
N PRO A 345 -13.61 -5.36 -40.02
CA PRO A 345 -13.29 -3.98 -39.62
C PRO A 345 -14.57 -3.16 -39.46
N GLU A 346 -14.65 -2.31 -38.42
CA GLU A 346 -15.82 -1.47 -38.15
C GLU A 346 -16.24 -0.63 -39.36
N ASN A 347 -15.29 -0.12 -40.12
CA ASN A 347 -15.53 0.67 -41.33
C ASN A 347 -16.03 -0.14 -42.54
N ALA A 348 -16.24 -1.45 -42.42
CA ALA A 348 -16.93 -2.26 -43.40
C ALA A 348 -18.46 -2.34 -43.16
N VAL A 349 -18.91 -1.95 -41.96
CA VAL A 349 -20.32 -2.04 -41.56
C VAL A 349 -21.03 -0.73 -41.83
N ILE A 350 -22.17 -0.80 -42.53
CA ILE A 350 -23.00 0.34 -42.88
C ILE A 350 -24.32 0.23 -42.10
N TYR A 351 -24.63 1.25 -41.34
CA TYR A 351 -25.88 1.36 -40.59
C TYR A 351 -26.88 2.24 -41.37
N ASP A 352 -28.09 1.79 -41.56
CA ASP A 352 -29.17 2.59 -42.10
C ASP A 352 -29.80 3.50 -41.00
N ASN A 353 -30.72 4.39 -41.41
CA ASN A 353 -31.45 5.28 -40.49
C ASN A 353 -32.29 4.52 -39.44
N GLN A 354 -32.55 3.23 -39.66
CA GLN A 354 -33.30 2.34 -38.76
C GLN A 354 -32.37 1.45 -37.93
N LYS A 355 -31.04 1.72 -37.96
CA LYS A 355 -29.98 0.96 -37.30
C LYS A 355 -29.81 -0.50 -37.76
N ASN A 356 -30.35 -0.85 -38.97
CA ASN A 356 -30.04 -2.14 -39.56
C ASN A 356 -28.61 -2.12 -40.12
N ALA A 357 -27.84 -3.13 -39.78
CA ALA A 357 -26.47 -3.27 -40.27
C ALA A 357 -26.44 -4.02 -41.64
N SER A 358 -25.60 -3.55 -42.53
CA SER A 358 -25.32 -4.19 -43.81
C SER A 358 -23.83 -4.06 -44.13
N VAL A 359 -23.33 -4.98 -44.94
CA VAL A 359 -21.96 -4.97 -45.45
C VAL A 359 -21.98 -5.08 -46.96
N GLU A 360 -21.10 -4.36 -47.63
CA GLU A 360 -20.91 -4.46 -49.06
C GLU A 360 -19.92 -5.56 -49.40
N ILE A 361 -20.33 -6.47 -50.26
CA ILE A 361 -19.46 -7.52 -50.82
C ILE A 361 -19.23 -7.29 -52.32
N PRO A 362 -18.04 -7.61 -52.86
CA PRO A 362 -17.80 -7.46 -54.30
C PRO A 362 -18.73 -8.35 -55.11
N ASP A 363 -19.44 -7.78 -56.07
CA ASP A 363 -20.31 -8.53 -57.02
C ASP A 363 -20.23 -7.91 -58.41
N LYS A 364 -19.42 -8.50 -59.28
CA LYS A 364 -19.22 -8.08 -60.68
C LYS A 364 -20.48 -8.04 -61.56
N LYS A 365 -21.63 -8.51 -61.05
CA LYS A 365 -22.90 -8.49 -61.78
C LYS A 365 -23.71 -7.23 -61.53
N GLN A 366 -23.31 -6.37 -60.60
CA GLN A 366 -24.02 -5.13 -60.27
C GLN A 366 -23.32 -3.88 -60.87
N LYS A 367 -24.10 -2.81 -61.05
CA LYS A 367 -23.67 -1.58 -61.73
C LYS A 367 -22.52 -0.87 -61.01
N ASP A 368 -22.42 -1.04 -59.68
CA ASP A 368 -21.39 -0.45 -58.83
C ASP A 368 -20.37 -1.50 -58.35
N ASP A 369 -20.36 -2.71 -58.93
CA ASP A 369 -19.50 -3.85 -58.56
C ASP A 369 -19.57 -4.29 -57.09
N VAL A 370 -20.61 -3.85 -56.34
CA VAL A 370 -20.85 -4.22 -54.94
C VAL A 370 -22.31 -4.61 -54.69
N ARG A 371 -22.53 -5.53 -53.78
CA ARG A 371 -23.86 -5.96 -53.31
C ARG A 371 -23.96 -5.74 -51.80
N LYS A 372 -25.03 -5.07 -51.35
CA LYS A 372 -25.34 -4.94 -49.92
C LYS A 372 -25.93 -6.23 -49.40
N VAL A 373 -25.35 -6.76 -48.34
CA VAL A 373 -25.84 -7.95 -47.64
C VAL A 373 -26.22 -7.52 -46.21
N PRO A 374 -27.47 -7.73 -45.82
CA PRO A 374 -27.89 -7.50 -44.45
C PRO A 374 -27.17 -8.47 -43.52
N VAL A 375 -26.63 -7.96 -42.43
CA VAL A 375 -25.89 -8.74 -41.44
C VAL A 375 -26.45 -8.47 -40.04
N SER A 376 -26.36 -9.47 -39.18
CA SER A 376 -26.57 -9.26 -37.74
C SER A 376 -25.20 -9.05 -37.09
N VAL A 377 -25.04 -7.90 -36.48
CA VAL A 377 -23.82 -7.56 -35.77
C VAL A 377 -23.94 -7.92 -34.29
N GLY A 378 -22.82 -8.34 -33.67
CA GLY A 378 -22.69 -8.61 -32.27
C GLY A 378 -21.89 -7.53 -31.58
N LEU A 379 -20.84 -7.95 -30.85
CA LEU A 379 -19.96 -7.08 -30.10
C LEU A 379 -19.07 -6.27 -31.05
N SER A 380 -18.86 -4.97 -30.74
CA SER A 380 -17.89 -4.11 -31.42
C SER A 380 -16.96 -3.45 -30.40
N ASN A 381 -15.70 -3.27 -30.77
CA ASN A 381 -14.70 -2.53 -29.99
C ASN A 381 -14.20 -1.24 -30.66
N GLY A 382 -14.93 -0.78 -31.70
CA GLY A 382 -14.58 0.42 -32.47
C GLY A 382 -13.50 0.20 -33.54
N SER A 383 -12.80 -0.93 -33.56
CA SER A 383 -11.85 -1.30 -34.62
C SER A 383 -12.38 -2.45 -35.46
N VAL A 384 -12.94 -3.44 -34.78
CA VAL A 384 -13.57 -4.62 -35.42
C VAL A 384 -14.94 -4.90 -34.81
N THR A 385 -15.84 -5.41 -35.64
CA THR A 385 -17.19 -5.76 -35.23
C THR A 385 -17.45 -7.23 -35.50
N GLU A 386 -18.07 -7.90 -34.55
CA GLU A 386 -18.53 -9.27 -34.66
C GLU A 386 -19.71 -9.37 -35.63
N ILE A 387 -19.70 -10.37 -36.50
CA ILE A 387 -20.81 -10.73 -37.38
C ILE A 387 -21.43 -12.03 -36.86
N ALA A 388 -22.61 -11.91 -36.27
CA ALA A 388 -23.34 -13.05 -35.74
C ALA A 388 -23.98 -13.89 -36.88
N SER A 389 -24.41 -13.24 -37.98
CA SER A 389 -24.96 -13.92 -39.15
C SER A 389 -24.90 -13.05 -40.39
N GLY A 390 -24.97 -13.68 -41.59
CA GLY A 390 -25.01 -13.01 -42.90
C GLY A 390 -23.77 -13.16 -43.75
N LEU A 391 -22.60 -13.49 -43.14
CA LEU A 391 -21.32 -13.70 -43.85
C LEU A 391 -20.69 -15.03 -43.45
N LYS A 392 -19.74 -15.48 -44.26
CA LYS A 392 -18.91 -16.65 -44.02
C LYS A 392 -17.46 -16.25 -43.89
N GLU A 393 -16.68 -17.09 -43.20
CA GLU A 393 -15.23 -16.94 -43.11
C GLU A 393 -14.58 -16.92 -44.50
N GLY A 394 -13.73 -15.95 -44.76
CA GLY A 394 -13.08 -15.76 -46.05
C GLY A 394 -13.84 -14.88 -47.04
N ASP A 395 -15.09 -14.50 -46.78
CA ASP A 395 -15.80 -13.54 -47.62
C ASP A 395 -15.03 -12.21 -47.68
N ALA A 396 -15.02 -11.58 -48.87
CA ALA A 396 -14.40 -10.26 -49.01
C ALA A 396 -15.46 -9.18 -48.73
N VAL A 397 -15.11 -8.18 -47.91
CA VAL A 397 -15.97 -7.03 -47.58
C VAL A 397 -15.30 -5.74 -48.05
N VAL A 398 -16.09 -4.75 -48.41
CA VAL A 398 -15.62 -3.46 -48.92
C VAL A 398 -15.57 -2.47 -47.74
N LEU A 399 -14.41 -1.83 -47.56
CA LEU A 399 -14.22 -0.79 -46.53
C LEU A 399 -14.82 0.53 -47.04
N GLN A 400 -15.60 1.20 -46.19
CA GLN A 400 -16.07 2.55 -46.43
C GLN A 400 -14.93 3.57 -46.19
N GLN A 401 -14.98 4.69 -46.88
CA GLN A 401 -13.97 5.76 -46.70
C GLN A 401 -14.26 6.63 -45.48
#